data_c1ae9ad2336f91143b9f944df7c431bb
#
_entry.id   c1ae9ad2336f91143b9f944df7c431bb
#
_cell.length_a   1.000
_cell.length_b   1.000
_cell.length_c   1.000
_cell.angle_alpha   90.00
_cell.angle_beta   90.00
_cell.angle_gamma   90.00
#
_symmetry.space_group_name_H-M   'P 1'
#
loop_
_entity.id
_entity.type
_entity.pdbx_description
1 polymer ?
#
loop_
_entity_poly.entity_id
_entity_poly.type
_entity_poly.pdbx_seq_one_letter_code
_entity_poly.pdbx_strand_id
1 'polypeptide(L)'
;MRDPIWMRRHFNVACAALALWGIAGTAAAQSPASAKTMLVVGDSLSAEYGLRRGSGWVALLEQRLVERKLSWRVVNASISGDTTSGGRSRLPALLNQHKPAVVVIELGGNDALRGLPLEMTEQNLRAMAQAARATGARVLLVGMQVPPNYGAAYTQRFADTFAQVARTEKTELVPFLLKGVADGADPLALFQSDRIHPNEQAQPTLLANVWPSLQKLLK
;
A
#
# COMPACT_ATOMS: atom_id res chain seq x y z
N MET A 1 61.83 75.24 16.54
CA MET A 1 61.00 76.37 16.10
C MET A 1 59.53 76.01 16.33
N ARG A 2 59.00 76.62 17.36
CA ARG A 2 57.65 77.14 17.54
C ARG A 2 56.49 76.17 17.42
N ASP A 3 55.93 75.82 18.59
CA ASP A 3 54.49 75.59 18.84
C ASP A 3 53.62 76.81 18.38
N PRO A 4 52.33 76.77 18.38
CA PRO A 4 51.51 76.53 19.57
C PRO A 4 50.08 75.87 19.28
N ILE A 5 49.61 75.11 20.28
CA ILE A 5 48.36 75.23 21.08
C ILE A 5 47.17 75.89 20.39
N TRP A 6 46.02 75.14 20.41
CA TRP A 6 44.76 75.68 20.84
C TRP A 6 43.78 74.56 21.29
N MET A 7 43.43 74.64 22.59
CA MET A 7 42.35 73.92 23.27
C MET A 7 40.99 74.46 22.92
N ARG A 8 39.97 73.61 22.88
CA ARG A 8 38.54 73.84 23.33
C ARG A 8 37.79 72.54 23.24
N ARG A 9 37.50 71.90 24.38
CA ARG A 9 36.32 72.03 25.27
C ARG A 9 34.95 71.61 24.64
N HIS A 10 34.47 70.50 25.19
CA HIS A 10 33.10 70.13 25.55
C HIS A 10 32.06 69.92 24.43
N PHE A 11 31.49 68.69 24.36
CA PHE A 11 30.11 68.44 24.81
C PHE A 11 29.86 66.95 24.90
N ASN A 12 29.57 66.48 26.12
CA ASN A 12 28.99 65.14 26.35
C ASN A 12 27.53 65.17 25.87
N VAL A 13 27.19 64.27 24.91
CA VAL A 13 25.81 63.88 24.70
C VAL A 13 25.75 62.38 24.79
N ALA A 14 25.26 61.90 25.92
CA ALA A 14 24.91 60.52 26.14
C ALA A 14 23.65 60.19 25.34
N CYS A 15 23.82 59.48 24.22
CA CYS A 15 22.66 58.83 23.53
C CYS A 15 22.55 57.40 24.02
N ALA A 16 21.60 57.15 24.90
CA ALA A 16 21.16 55.82 25.29
C ALA A 16 20.46 55.18 24.11
N ALA A 17 21.16 54.28 23.37
CA ALA A 17 20.53 53.46 22.37
C ALA A 17 19.90 52.23 23.06
N LEU A 18 18.57 52.23 23.20
CA LEU A 18 17.76 51.08 23.57
C LEU A 18 17.85 50.06 22.42
N ALA A 19 18.66 49.04 22.61
CA ALA A 19 18.68 47.86 21.71
C ALA A 19 17.41 47.00 21.99
N LEU A 20 16.39 47.18 21.19
CA LEU A 20 15.29 46.24 21.08
C LEU A 20 15.78 44.97 20.39
N TRP A 21 16.15 43.97 21.15
CA TRP A 21 16.34 42.63 20.64
C TRP A 21 14.99 42.02 20.31
N GLY A 22 14.60 42.14 19.06
CA GLY A 22 13.47 41.38 18.50
C GLY A 22 13.81 39.90 18.55
N ILE A 23 13.13 39.15 19.41
CA ILE A 23 13.13 37.68 19.40
C ILE A 23 12.41 37.29 18.11
N ALA A 24 13.15 37.14 17.02
CA ALA A 24 12.67 36.47 15.82
C ALA A 24 12.49 34.98 16.18
N GLY A 25 11.28 34.61 16.60
CA GLY A 25 10.90 33.22 16.74
C GLY A 25 11.07 32.54 15.37
N THR A 26 12.11 31.72 15.24
CA THR A 26 12.22 30.82 14.11
C THR A 26 11.07 29.83 14.19
N ALA A 27 9.98 30.08 13.45
CA ALA A 27 8.98 29.08 13.18
C ALA A 27 9.72 27.92 12.48
N ALA A 28 10.00 26.87 13.23
CA ALA A 28 10.51 25.64 12.65
C ALA A 28 9.46 25.16 11.62
N ALA A 29 9.76 25.33 10.35
CA ALA A 29 8.96 24.76 9.28
C ALA A 29 8.90 23.25 9.53
N GLN A 30 7.74 22.74 9.95
CA GLN A 30 7.53 21.31 10.07
C GLN A 30 7.78 20.71 8.69
N SER A 31 8.84 19.90 8.60
CA SER A 31 9.08 19.11 7.40
C SER A 31 7.80 18.37 7.05
N PRO A 32 7.34 18.39 5.79
CA PRO A 32 6.13 17.65 5.42
C PRO A 32 6.31 16.20 5.85
N ALA A 33 5.36 15.69 6.63
CA ALA A 33 5.41 14.32 7.10
C ALA A 33 5.64 13.40 5.89
N SER A 34 6.71 12.62 5.93
CA SER A 34 7.05 11.73 4.81
C SER A 34 5.88 10.81 4.52
N ALA A 35 5.50 10.68 3.25
CA ALA A 35 4.38 9.84 2.83
C ALA A 35 4.55 8.41 3.36
N LYS A 36 3.52 7.88 4.03
CA LYS A 36 3.50 6.48 4.47
C LYS A 36 3.56 5.55 3.25
N THR A 37 4.29 4.45 3.35
CA THR A 37 4.38 3.48 2.26
C THR A 37 3.35 2.38 2.41
N MET A 38 2.66 2.07 1.31
CA MET A 38 1.84 0.88 1.13
C MET A 38 2.55 -0.05 0.15
N LEU A 39 2.77 -1.29 0.56
CA LEU A 39 3.38 -2.33 -0.28
C LEU A 39 2.28 -3.29 -0.75
N VAL A 40 2.17 -3.49 -2.05
CA VAL A 40 1.28 -4.51 -2.65
C VAL A 40 2.15 -5.68 -3.11
N VAL A 41 1.85 -6.86 -2.61
CA VAL A 41 2.49 -8.13 -2.97
C VAL A 41 1.41 -9.04 -3.55
N GLY A 42 1.35 -9.10 -4.86
CA GLY A 42 0.33 -9.81 -5.59
C GLY A 42 0.87 -10.57 -6.79
N ASP A 43 -0.04 -11.09 -7.58
CA ASP A 43 0.24 -11.80 -8.83
C ASP A 43 -0.16 -10.99 -10.07
N SER A 44 -0.58 -11.68 -11.13
CA SER A 44 -0.98 -11.06 -12.40
C SER A 44 -2.18 -10.10 -12.28
N LEU A 45 -3.08 -10.33 -11.31
CA LEU A 45 -4.25 -9.48 -11.09
C LEU A 45 -3.89 -8.10 -10.57
N SER A 46 -2.76 -7.99 -9.89
CA SER A 46 -2.21 -6.73 -9.36
C SER A 46 -1.05 -6.17 -10.21
N ALA A 47 -0.42 -7.01 -11.06
CA ALA A 47 0.73 -6.64 -11.89
C ALA A 47 0.36 -6.06 -13.26
N GLU A 48 -0.90 -5.74 -13.51
CA GLU A 48 -1.41 -5.22 -14.79
C GLU A 48 -1.18 -6.16 -15.99
N TYR A 49 -1.23 -7.49 -15.77
CA TYR A 49 -1.04 -8.44 -16.85
C TYR A 49 -2.07 -8.25 -17.97
N GLY A 50 -1.58 -8.07 -19.21
CA GLY A 50 -2.41 -7.85 -20.39
C GLY A 50 -3.15 -6.50 -20.44
N LEU A 51 -2.93 -5.62 -19.48
CA LEU A 51 -3.53 -4.29 -19.42
C LEU A 51 -2.57 -3.21 -19.92
N ARG A 52 -3.13 -2.09 -20.35
CA ARG A 52 -2.35 -0.87 -20.54
C ARG A 52 -1.77 -0.43 -19.19
N ARG A 53 -0.49 -0.07 -19.21
CA ARG A 53 0.18 0.41 -18.00
C ARG A 53 -0.56 1.61 -17.37
N GLY A 54 -0.76 1.54 -16.07
CA GLY A 54 -1.46 2.58 -15.31
C GLY A 54 -2.99 2.44 -15.30
N SER A 55 -3.55 1.35 -15.86
CA SER A 55 -5.00 1.10 -15.86
C SER A 55 -5.45 0.02 -14.87
N GLY A 56 -4.53 -0.69 -14.21
CA GLY A 56 -4.86 -1.69 -13.21
C GLY A 56 -5.35 -1.10 -11.89
N TRP A 57 -6.04 -1.91 -11.08
CA TRP A 57 -6.65 -1.47 -9.83
C TRP A 57 -5.65 -0.85 -8.83
N VAL A 58 -4.39 -1.29 -8.85
CA VAL A 58 -3.34 -0.72 -7.97
C VAL A 58 -2.97 0.70 -8.43
N ALA A 59 -2.88 0.94 -9.74
CA ALA A 59 -2.64 2.28 -10.27
C ALA A 59 -3.84 3.21 -10.02
N LEU A 60 -5.06 2.70 -10.17
CA LEU A 60 -6.28 3.44 -9.82
C LEU A 60 -6.35 3.74 -8.31
N LEU A 61 -5.83 2.86 -7.46
CA LEU A 61 -5.69 3.11 -6.03
C LEU A 61 -4.76 4.30 -5.76
N GLU A 62 -3.60 4.33 -6.42
CA GLU A 62 -2.66 5.45 -6.27
C GLU A 62 -3.31 6.78 -6.68
N GLN A 63 -4.02 6.82 -7.80
CA GLN A 63 -4.79 7.99 -8.24
C GLN A 63 -5.81 8.41 -7.19
N ARG A 64 -6.60 7.47 -6.64
CA ARG A 64 -7.59 7.73 -5.59
C ARG A 64 -6.97 8.31 -4.32
N LEU A 65 -5.79 7.84 -3.92
CA LEU A 65 -5.08 8.37 -2.75
C LEU A 65 -4.68 9.84 -2.98
N VAL A 66 -4.19 10.18 -4.17
CA VAL A 66 -3.85 11.55 -4.56
C VAL A 66 -5.11 12.45 -4.58
N GLU A 67 -6.18 12.03 -5.25
CA GLU A 67 -7.45 12.76 -5.32
C GLU A 67 -8.03 13.07 -3.92
N ARG A 68 -7.88 12.11 -2.99
CA ARG A 68 -8.31 12.26 -1.60
C ARG A 68 -7.31 12.98 -0.71
N LYS A 69 -6.19 13.47 -1.27
CA LYS A 69 -5.12 14.17 -0.55
C LYS A 69 -4.56 13.36 0.62
N LEU A 70 -4.51 12.04 0.46
CA LEU A 70 -3.94 11.13 1.44
C LEU A 70 -2.45 10.94 1.14
N SER A 71 -1.60 11.25 2.13
CA SER A 71 -0.14 11.21 1.97
C SER A 71 0.39 9.77 2.03
N TRP A 72 0.15 9.00 0.97
CA TRP A 72 0.58 7.62 0.82
C TRP A 72 1.33 7.42 -0.50
N ARG A 73 2.37 6.60 -0.46
CA ARG A 73 3.10 6.10 -1.63
C ARG A 73 2.77 4.62 -1.80
N VAL A 74 2.33 4.22 -2.98
CA VAL A 74 2.09 2.81 -3.32
C VAL A 74 3.34 2.22 -3.97
N VAL A 75 3.79 1.08 -3.47
CA VAL A 75 4.83 0.26 -4.08
C VAL A 75 4.18 -1.03 -4.53
N ASN A 76 3.96 -1.17 -5.84
CA ASN A 76 3.45 -2.39 -6.43
C ASN A 76 4.62 -3.34 -6.72
N ALA A 77 4.76 -4.38 -5.91
CA ALA A 77 5.76 -5.42 -6.06
C ALA A 77 5.13 -6.75 -6.55
N SER A 78 4.01 -6.67 -7.26
CA SER A 78 3.32 -7.84 -7.79
C SER A 78 4.07 -8.45 -8.98
N ILE A 79 4.03 -9.77 -9.11
CA ILE A 79 4.71 -10.53 -10.16
C ILE A 79 3.70 -11.49 -10.79
N SER A 80 3.46 -11.38 -12.10
CA SER A 80 2.56 -12.28 -12.82
C SER A 80 2.96 -13.74 -12.64
N GLY A 81 1.97 -14.58 -12.32
CA GLY A 81 2.18 -16.01 -12.07
C GLY A 81 2.75 -16.35 -10.69
N ASP A 82 2.96 -15.37 -9.81
CA ASP A 82 3.51 -15.65 -8.48
C ASP A 82 2.53 -16.47 -7.62
N THR A 83 3.09 -17.30 -6.76
CA THR A 83 2.38 -18.13 -5.78
C THR A 83 2.55 -17.56 -4.38
N THR A 84 1.81 -18.10 -3.43
CA THR A 84 2.02 -17.76 -2.01
C THR A 84 3.44 -18.11 -1.54
N SER A 85 4.06 -19.16 -2.09
CA SER A 85 5.46 -19.53 -1.80
C SER A 85 6.44 -18.49 -2.32
N GLY A 86 6.25 -18.01 -3.56
CA GLY A 86 7.08 -16.94 -4.15
C GLY A 86 6.97 -15.64 -3.37
N GLY A 87 5.72 -15.21 -3.08
CA GLY A 87 5.47 -14.03 -2.25
C GLY A 87 6.14 -14.12 -0.88
N ARG A 88 5.99 -15.27 -0.19
CA ARG A 88 6.64 -15.52 1.11
C ARG A 88 8.17 -15.40 1.04
N SER A 89 8.77 -15.93 -0.03
CA SER A 89 10.23 -15.91 -0.20
C SER A 89 10.79 -14.49 -0.34
N ARG A 90 10.11 -13.61 -1.10
CA ARG A 90 10.59 -12.26 -1.41
C ARG A 90 10.14 -11.17 -0.42
N LEU A 91 9.10 -11.45 0.37
CA LEU A 91 8.53 -10.46 1.30
C LEU A 91 9.53 -9.89 2.31
N PRO A 92 10.43 -10.66 2.95
CA PRO A 92 11.37 -10.10 3.92
C PRO A 92 12.26 -9.01 3.35
N ALA A 93 12.78 -9.19 2.14
CA ALA A 93 13.59 -8.17 1.46
C ALA A 93 12.77 -6.91 1.15
N LEU A 94 11.52 -7.05 0.69
CA LEU A 94 10.62 -5.94 0.41
C LEU A 94 10.26 -5.16 1.68
N LEU A 95 10.00 -5.84 2.79
CA LEU A 95 9.71 -5.22 4.09
C LEU A 95 10.91 -4.38 4.56
N ASN A 96 12.11 -4.92 4.48
CA ASN A 96 13.34 -4.21 4.86
C ASN A 96 13.59 -2.98 3.98
N GLN A 97 13.42 -3.13 2.66
CA GLN A 97 13.67 -2.07 1.68
C GLN A 97 12.66 -0.93 1.78
N HIS A 98 11.37 -1.25 1.90
CA HIS A 98 10.31 -0.26 1.77
C HIS A 98 9.72 0.21 3.10
N LYS A 99 9.95 -0.51 4.20
CA LYS A 99 9.44 -0.23 5.55
C LYS A 99 7.97 0.20 5.52
N PRO A 100 7.06 -0.61 4.95
CA PRO A 100 5.70 -0.22 4.71
C PRO A 100 4.90 -0.06 6.00
N ALA A 101 3.98 0.90 6.04
CA ALA A 101 2.98 1.03 7.10
C ALA A 101 1.74 0.13 6.85
N VAL A 102 1.52 -0.25 5.59
CA VAL A 102 0.47 -1.19 5.16
C VAL A 102 1.05 -2.17 4.15
N VAL A 103 0.74 -3.45 4.30
CA VAL A 103 1.03 -4.50 3.32
C VAL A 103 -0.29 -5.09 2.82
N VAL A 104 -0.48 -5.09 1.51
CA VAL A 104 -1.59 -5.76 0.83
C VAL A 104 -1.06 -7.05 0.23
N ILE A 105 -1.66 -8.19 0.58
CA ILE A 105 -1.27 -9.51 0.09
C ILE A 105 -2.42 -10.04 -0.78
N GLU A 106 -2.17 -10.13 -2.09
CA GLU A 106 -3.10 -10.60 -3.11
C GLU A 106 -2.45 -11.78 -3.84
N LEU A 107 -2.50 -12.97 -3.25
CA LEU A 107 -1.87 -14.21 -3.73
C LEU A 107 -2.73 -15.42 -3.37
N GLY A 108 -2.52 -16.52 -4.06
CA GLY A 108 -3.19 -17.81 -3.83
C GLY A 108 -3.97 -18.31 -5.05
N GLY A 109 -4.34 -17.42 -5.97
CA GLY A 109 -4.98 -17.82 -7.23
C GLY A 109 -4.11 -18.82 -8.01
N ASN A 110 -2.83 -18.54 -8.17
CA ASN A 110 -1.89 -19.43 -8.84
C ASN A 110 -1.62 -20.74 -8.09
N ASP A 111 -1.71 -20.73 -6.78
CA ASP A 111 -1.62 -21.97 -5.98
C ASP A 111 -2.79 -22.91 -6.35
N ALA A 112 -4.00 -22.38 -6.39
CA ALA A 112 -5.19 -23.15 -6.76
C ALA A 112 -5.14 -23.61 -8.21
N LEU A 113 -4.77 -22.73 -9.16
CA LEU A 113 -4.66 -23.07 -10.58
C LEU A 113 -3.65 -24.19 -10.85
N ARG A 114 -2.61 -24.31 -10.01
CA ARG A 114 -1.59 -25.35 -10.10
C ARG A 114 -1.89 -26.58 -9.25
N GLY A 115 -3.04 -26.61 -8.57
CA GLY A 115 -3.42 -27.73 -7.70
C GLY A 115 -2.51 -27.91 -6.49
N LEU A 116 -1.89 -26.82 -5.99
CA LEU A 116 -1.03 -26.91 -4.81
C LEU A 116 -1.88 -27.14 -3.55
N PRO A 117 -1.32 -27.79 -2.52
CA PRO A 117 -2.06 -28.07 -1.28
C PRO A 117 -2.57 -26.81 -0.59
N LEU A 118 -3.84 -26.78 -0.21
CA LEU A 118 -4.44 -25.61 0.48
C LEU A 118 -3.76 -25.30 1.81
N GLU A 119 -3.28 -26.32 2.50
CA GLU A 119 -2.54 -26.19 3.75
C GLU A 119 -1.24 -25.41 3.57
N MET A 120 -0.57 -25.57 2.41
CA MET A 120 0.62 -24.79 2.06
C MET A 120 0.26 -23.34 1.77
N THR A 121 -0.83 -23.09 1.02
CA THR A 121 -1.35 -21.75 0.76
C THR A 121 -1.67 -21.04 2.07
N GLU A 122 -2.37 -21.69 3.00
CA GLU A 122 -2.70 -21.15 4.31
C GLU A 122 -1.45 -20.81 5.12
N GLN A 123 -0.50 -21.74 5.21
CA GLN A 123 0.76 -21.53 5.96
C GLN A 123 1.57 -20.37 5.39
N ASN A 124 1.64 -20.23 4.06
CA ASN A 124 2.35 -19.13 3.42
C ASN A 124 1.67 -17.78 3.66
N LEU A 125 0.35 -17.68 3.51
CA LEU A 125 -0.41 -16.47 3.80
C LEU A 125 -0.26 -16.05 5.26
N ARG A 126 -0.34 -17.02 6.19
CA ARG A 126 -0.12 -16.79 7.62
C ARG A 126 1.29 -16.25 7.90
N ALA A 127 2.31 -16.91 7.36
CA ALA A 127 3.70 -16.50 7.55
C ALA A 127 3.97 -15.10 7.00
N MET A 128 3.39 -14.74 5.84
CA MET A 128 3.50 -13.39 5.28
C MET A 128 2.81 -12.34 6.15
N ALA A 129 1.60 -12.64 6.65
CA ALA A 129 0.89 -11.74 7.55
C ALA A 129 1.67 -11.50 8.84
N GLN A 130 2.23 -12.56 9.43
CA GLN A 130 3.07 -12.48 10.64
C GLN A 130 4.34 -11.66 10.39
N ALA A 131 5.05 -11.92 9.30
CA ALA A 131 6.27 -11.19 8.95
C ALA A 131 6.01 -9.70 8.77
N ALA A 132 4.93 -9.34 8.06
CA ALA A 132 4.55 -7.94 7.88
C ALA A 132 4.18 -7.28 9.22
N ARG A 133 3.36 -7.93 10.05
CA ARG A 133 2.96 -7.41 11.36
C ARG A 133 4.14 -7.26 12.33
N ALA A 134 5.11 -8.15 12.26
CA ALA A 134 6.33 -8.07 13.08
C ALA A 134 7.13 -6.78 12.82
N THR A 135 7.00 -6.17 11.64
CA THR A 135 7.60 -4.86 11.33
C THR A 135 6.74 -3.67 11.75
N GLY A 136 5.58 -3.91 12.36
CA GLY A 136 4.60 -2.87 12.71
C GLY A 136 3.63 -2.51 11.57
N ALA A 137 3.73 -3.15 10.41
CA ALA A 137 2.81 -2.91 9.32
C ALA A 137 1.41 -3.49 9.60
N ARG A 138 0.37 -2.78 9.14
CA ARG A 138 -0.99 -3.31 9.09
C ARG A 138 -1.15 -4.13 7.81
N VAL A 139 -1.93 -5.20 7.88
CA VAL A 139 -2.07 -6.15 6.77
C VAL A 139 -3.50 -6.17 6.25
N LEU A 140 -3.64 -6.14 4.92
CA LEU A 140 -4.84 -6.46 4.19
C LEU A 140 -4.61 -7.75 3.40
N LEU A 141 -5.38 -8.79 3.70
CA LEU A 141 -5.48 -9.95 2.84
C LEU A 141 -6.56 -9.72 1.79
N VAL A 142 -6.25 -10.07 0.55
CA VAL A 142 -7.19 -10.00 -0.57
C VAL A 142 -7.53 -11.43 -0.96
N GLY A 143 -8.74 -11.85 -0.64
CA GLY A 143 -9.26 -13.19 -0.88
C GLY A 143 -9.64 -13.42 -2.33
N MET A 144 -9.59 -14.69 -2.70
CA MET A 144 -9.88 -15.18 -4.04
C MET A 144 -10.86 -16.35 -3.97
N GLN A 145 -11.55 -16.60 -5.06
CA GLN A 145 -12.38 -17.80 -5.25
C GLN A 145 -11.96 -18.48 -6.56
N VAL A 146 -12.15 -19.79 -6.61
CA VAL A 146 -11.98 -20.57 -7.83
C VAL A 146 -13.34 -20.89 -8.44
N PRO A 147 -13.43 -21.12 -9.76
CA PRO A 147 -14.67 -21.48 -10.41
C PRO A 147 -15.29 -22.78 -9.86
N PRO A 148 -16.64 -22.94 -9.93
CA PRO A 148 -17.35 -24.10 -9.36
C PRO A 148 -16.91 -25.46 -9.91
N ASN A 149 -16.32 -25.49 -11.10
CA ASN A 149 -15.83 -26.75 -11.72
C ASN A 149 -14.62 -27.36 -10.98
N TYR A 150 -14.01 -26.66 -10.01
CA TYR A 150 -13.03 -27.24 -9.08
C TYR A 150 -13.67 -28.14 -8.00
N GLY A 151 -15.02 -28.20 -7.95
CA GLY A 151 -15.79 -28.93 -6.96
C GLY A 151 -16.11 -28.10 -5.70
N ALA A 152 -17.36 -28.20 -5.25
CA ALA A 152 -17.89 -27.33 -4.19
C ALA A 152 -17.07 -27.36 -2.90
N ALA A 153 -16.62 -28.55 -2.47
CA ALA A 153 -15.83 -28.69 -1.25
C ALA A 153 -14.47 -27.98 -1.34
N TYR A 154 -13.78 -28.07 -2.47
CA TYR A 154 -12.51 -27.37 -2.69
C TYR A 154 -12.71 -25.86 -2.76
N THR A 155 -13.69 -25.40 -3.55
CA THR A 155 -14.02 -23.98 -3.71
C THR A 155 -14.31 -23.33 -2.36
N GLN A 156 -15.11 -23.98 -1.52
CA GLN A 156 -15.43 -23.48 -0.19
C GLN A 156 -14.18 -23.42 0.69
N ARG A 157 -13.41 -24.52 0.78
CA ARG A 157 -12.18 -24.57 1.60
C ARG A 157 -11.16 -23.54 1.14
N PHE A 158 -11.01 -23.32 -0.15
CA PHE A 158 -10.10 -22.29 -0.69
C PHE A 158 -10.52 -20.88 -0.23
N ALA A 159 -11.80 -20.52 -0.36
CA ALA A 159 -12.32 -19.24 0.10
C ALA A 159 -12.16 -19.07 1.63
N ASP A 160 -12.47 -20.14 2.39
CA ASP A 160 -12.37 -20.15 3.86
C ASP A 160 -10.93 -19.97 4.35
N THR A 161 -9.93 -20.38 3.58
CA THR A 161 -8.51 -20.22 3.91
C THR A 161 -8.16 -18.76 4.20
N PHE A 162 -8.60 -17.84 3.37
CA PHE A 162 -8.34 -16.41 3.56
C PHE A 162 -9.05 -15.87 4.80
N ALA A 163 -10.30 -16.26 5.02
CA ALA A 163 -11.07 -15.84 6.18
C ALA A 163 -10.46 -16.38 7.50
N GLN A 164 -9.98 -17.60 7.48
CA GLN A 164 -9.32 -18.22 8.63
C GLN A 164 -8.01 -17.52 8.98
N VAL A 165 -7.15 -17.29 7.98
CA VAL A 165 -5.89 -16.57 8.19
C VAL A 165 -6.16 -15.16 8.69
N ALA A 166 -7.12 -14.45 8.09
CA ALA A 166 -7.46 -13.09 8.52
C ALA A 166 -7.89 -13.03 9.99
N ARG A 167 -8.74 -13.98 10.44
CA ARG A 167 -9.17 -14.05 11.84
C ARG A 167 -8.00 -14.35 12.78
N THR A 168 -7.20 -15.37 12.43
CA THR A 168 -6.08 -15.85 13.27
C THR A 168 -5.00 -14.78 13.40
N GLU A 169 -4.66 -14.14 12.31
CA GLU A 169 -3.60 -13.14 12.26
C GLU A 169 -4.11 -11.71 12.51
N LYS A 170 -5.41 -11.54 12.79
CA LYS A 170 -6.04 -10.23 13.07
C LYS A 170 -5.72 -9.20 11.98
N THR A 171 -5.91 -9.58 10.71
CA THR A 171 -5.76 -8.71 9.55
C THR A 171 -7.11 -8.27 9.01
N GLU A 172 -7.13 -7.17 8.23
CA GLU A 172 -8.30 -6.85 7.41
C GLU A 172 -8.38 -7.83 6.22
N LEU A 173 -9.58 -8.03 5.72
CA LEU A 173 -9.87 -8.96 4.62
C LEU A 173 -10.77 -8.29 3.57
N VAL A 174 -10.40 -8.46 2.30
CA VAL A 174 -11.33 -8.40 1.16
C VAL A 174 -11.75 -9.83 0.89
N PRO A 175 -13.02 -10.22 1.08
CA PRO A 175 -13.42 -11.63 0.94
C PRO A 175 -13.23 -12.20 -0.47
N PHE A 176 -13.47 -11.38 -1.50
CA PHE A 176 -13.34 -11.77 -2.89
C PHE A 176 -12.99 -10.56 -3.77
N LEU A 177 -11.79 -10.58 -4.38
CA LEU A 177 -11.32 -9.50 -5.24
C LEU A 177 -12.21 -9.27 -6.45
N LEU A 178 -12.67 -10.37 -7.10
CA LEU A 178 -13.40 -10.34 -8.35
C LEU A 178 -14.94 -10.31 -8.16
N LYS A 179 -15.42 -9.89 -6.99
CA LYS A 179 -16.87 -9.72 -6.75
C LYS A 179 -17.44 -8.71 -7.75
N GLY A 180 -18.57 -9.06 -8.37
CA GLY A 180 -19.20 -8.26 -9.42
C GLY A 180 -18.53 -8.35 -10.79
N VAL A 181 -17.41 -9.07 -10.88
CA VAL A 181 -16.67 -9.33 -12.13
C VAL A 181 -16.85 -10.79 -12.54
N ALA A 182 -16.50 -11.73 -11.66
CA ALA A 182 -16.55 -13.17 -11.95
C ALA A 182 -17.88 -13.82 -11.58
N ASP A 183 -18.70 -13.19 -10.76
CA ASP A 183 -20.01 -13.64 -10.29
C ASP A 183 -21.19 -12.81 -10.83
N GLY A 184 -20.94 -12.00 -11.89
CA GLY A 184 -21.97 -11.22 -12.58
C GLY A 184 -22.83 -12.05 -13.52
N ALA A 185 -23.85 -11.39 -14.14
CA ALA A 185 -24.77 -12.03 -15.08
C ALA A 185 -24.08 -12.54 -16.35
N ASP A 186 -23.05 -11.86 -16.83
CA ASP A 186 -22.13 -12.31 -17.88
C ASP A 186 -20.71 -12.40 -17.29
N PRO A 187 -20.32 -13.58 -16.80
CA PRO A 187 -19.05 -13.75 -16.10
C PRO A 187 -17.81 -13.55 -16.97
N LEU A 188 -17.98 -13.47 -18.30
CA LEU A 188 -16.83 -13.30 -19.22
C LEU A 188 -16.72 -11.89 -19.82
N ALA A 189 -17.74 -11.06 -19.70
CA ALA A 189 -17.76 -9.72 -20.30
C ALA A 189 -16.62 -8.81 -19.81
N LEU A 190 -16.17 -9.01 -18.56
CA LEU A 190 -15.14 -8.22 -17.91
C LEU A 190 -13.77 -8.92 -17.87
N PHE A 191 -13.60 -10.01 -18.65
CA PHE A 191 -12.33 -10.72 -18.76
C PHE A 191 -11.65 -10.47 -20.11
N GLN A 192 -10.35 -10.72 -20.15
CA GLN A 192 -9.55 -10.77 -21.36
C GLN A 192 -9.89 -12.05 -22.17
N SER A 193 -9.35 -12.18 -23.36
CA SER A 193 -9.59 -13.34 -24.22
C SER A 193 -9.15 -14.68 -23.62
N ASP A 194 -8.24 -14.64 -22.64
CA ASP A 194 -7.79 -15.82 -21.89
C ASP A 194 -8.81 -16.32 -20.86
N ARG A 195 -9.88 -15.57 -20.57
CA ARG A 195 -10.96 -15.89 -19.62
C ARG A 195 -10.47 -16.11 -18.17
N ILE A 196 -9.28 -15.61 -17.85
CA ILE A 196 -8.64 -15.72 -16.53
C ILE A 196 -8.42 -14.34 -15.94
N HIS A 197 -7.91 -13.41 -16.74
CA HIS A 197 -7.52 -12.09 -16.27
C HIS A 197 -8.62 -11.06 -16.57
N PRO A 198 -9.05 -10.26 -15.58
CA PRO A 198 -9.95 -9.14 -15.79
C PRO A 198 -9.40 -8.14 -16.80
N ASN A 199 -10.27 -7.60 -17.66
CA ASN A 199 -9.90 -6.56 -18.60
C ASN A 199 -9.84 -5.16 -17.94
N GLU A 200 -9.56 -4.11 -18.72
CA GLU A 200 -9.47 -2.73 -18.20
C GLU A 200 -10.80 -2.24 -17.60
N GLN A 201 -11.95 -2.66 -18.15
CA GLN A 201 -13.26 -2.23 -17.66
C GLN A 201 -13.57 -2.78 -16.26
N ALA A 202 -12.98 -3.90 -15.87
CA ALA A 202 -13.15 -4.51 -14.57
C ALA A 202 -12.38 -3.76 -13.45
N GLN A 203 -11.29 -3.08 -13.77
CA GLN A 203 -10.35 -2.57 -12.78
C GLN A 203 -10.96 -1.59 -11.76
N PRO A 204 -11.88 -0.69 -12.13
CA PRO A 204 -12.59 0.14 -11.16
C PRO A 204 -13.40 -0.66 -10.14
N THR A 205 -13.98 -1.81 -10.56
CA THR A 205 -14.74 -2.72 -9.68
C THR A 205 -13.79 -3.41 -8.69
N LEU A 206 -12.62 -3.89 -9.15
CA LEU A 206 -11.60 -4.45 -8.27
C LEU A 206 -11.19 -3.45 -7.19
N LEU A 207 -10.91 -2.21 -7.58
CA LEU A 207 -10.60 -1.15 -6.61
C LEU A 207 -11.78 -0.88 -5.66
N ALA A 208 -13.03 -0.89 -6.15
CA ALA A 208 -14.20 -0.70 -5.31
C ALA A 208 -14.35 -1.82 -4.27
N ASN A 209 -13.97 -3.05 -4.61
CA ASN A 209 -13.99 -4.19 -3.69
C ASN A 209 -12.89 -4.09 -2.61
N VAL A 210 -11.73 -3.57 -2.97
CA VAL A 210 -10.58 -3.42 -2.05
C VAL A 210 -10.74 -2.23 -1.11
N TRP A 211 -11.29 -1.12 -1.61
CA TRP A 211 -11.29 0.18 -0.94
C TRP A 211 -11.89 0.18 0.48
N PRO A 212 -13.07 -0.42 0.76
CA PRO A 212 -13.68 -0.34 2.09
C PRO A 212 -12.82 -0.94 3.20
N SER A 213 -12.17 -2.08 2.96
CA SER A 213 -11.28 -2.73 3.91
C SER A 213 -9.94 -1.98 4.02
N LEU A 214 -9.39 -1.53 2.89
CA LEU A 214 -8.15 -0.78 2.86
C LEU A 214 -8.27 0.55 3.60
N GLN A 215 -9.37 1.27 3.42
CA GLN A 215 -9.61 2.59 4.04
C GLN A 215 -9.51 2.54 5.57
N LYS A 216 -9.87 1.43 6.21
CA LYS A 216 -9.74 1.25 7.66
C LYS A 216 -8.27 1.28 8.10
N LEU A 217 -7.36 0.92 7.20
CA LEU A 217 -5.92 0.86 7.44
C LEU A 217 -5.18 2.18 7.11
N LEU A 218 -5.86 3.20 6.60
CA LEU A 218 -5.21 4.44 6.17
C LEU A 218 -5.12 5.52 7.28
N LYS A 219 -5.55 5.21 8.47
CA LYS A 219 -5.56 6.12 9.63
C LYS A 219 -4.18 6.39 10.18
#